data_a0d3ff4cd861c3e9f9e33f9968fc0d3f
#
_entry.id   a0d3ff4cd861c3e9f9e33f9968fc0d3f
#
_cell.length_a   1.000
_cell.length_b   1.000
_cell.length_c   1.000
_cell.angle_alpha   90.00
_cell.angle_beta   90.00
_cell.angle_gamma   90.00
#
_symmetry.space_group_name_H-M   'P 1'
#
loop_
_entity.id
_entity.type
_entity.pdbx_description
1 polymer ?
#
loop_
_entity_poly.entity_id
_entity_poly.type
_entity_poly.pdbx_seq_one_letter_code
_entity_poly.pdbx_strand_id
1 'polypeptide(L)'
;MFFLGIDIGKNTHVASLLGEDGRPLFRAFSFSNTTDGGESLLTKLEALEASPSNLVIGLEATGHYWLSVYSFLHARSYKIHVINPIQTDGWRNKYPGNPIGRAGAYTRLVR
;
A
#
# COMPACT_ATOMS: atom_id res chain seq x y z
N MET A 1 -12.11 7.45 4.58
CA MET A 1 -10.79 6.79 4.82
C MET A 1 -10.27 6.22 3.52
N PHE A 2 -9.12 6.69 3.09
CA PHE A 2 -8.42 6.12 1.93
C PHE A 2 -7.66 4.88 2.34
N PHE A 3 -7.39 4.02 1.38
CA PHE A 3 -6.57 2.84 1.59
C PHE A 3 -5.53 2.73 0.49
N LEU A 4 -4.25 2.64 0.89
CA LEU A 4 -3.12 2.49 -0.02
C LEU A 4 -2.52 1.10 0.13
N GLY A 5 -2.50 0.35 -0.96
CA GLY A 5 -1.80 -0.93 -1.01
C GLY A 5 -0.48 -0.77 -1.73
N ILE A 6 0.59 -1.29 -1.16
CA ILE A 6 1.93 -1.22 -1.75
C ILE A 6 2.44 -2.62 -2.04
N ASP A 7 2.72 -2.87 -3.31
CA ASP A 7 3.40 -4.07 -3.76
C ASP A 7 4.90 -3.82 -3.69
N ILE A 8 5.57 -4.60 -2.86
CA ILE A 8 7.00 -4.42 -2.58
C ILE A 8 7.84 -5.07 -3.66
N GLY A 9 8.79 -4.33 -4.20
CA GLY A 9 9.81 -4.84 -5.10
C GLY A 9 11.20 -4.47 -4.59
N LYS A 10 12.21 -5.02 -5.21
CA LYS A 10 13.60 -4.76 -4.81
C LYS A 10 13.99 -3.31 -5.05
N ASN A 11 13.78 -2.82 -6.25
CA ASN A 11 14.20 -1.48 -6.66
C ASN A 11 13.03 -0.52 -6.83
N THR A 12 11.85 -1.06 -7.05
CA THR A 12 10.65 -0.28 -7.35
C THR A 12 9.46 -0.91 -6.65
N HIS A 13 8.64 -0.07 -6.05
CA HIS A 13 7.35 -0.48 -5.47
C HIS A 13 6.22 0.01 -6.35
N VAL A 14 5.06 -0.63 -6.24
CA VAL A 14 3.87 -0.22 -6.97
C VAL A 14 2.74 0.01 -5.97
N ALA A 15 2.13 1.18 -6.03
CA ALA A 15 1.04 1.55 -5.12
C ALA A 15 -0.28 1.66 -5.85
N SER A 16 -1.35 1.27 -5.16
CA SER A 16 -2.73 1.47 -5.60
C SER A 16 -3.51 2.15 -4.49
N LEU A 17 -4.29 3.17 -4.83
CA LEU A 17 -5.06 3.90 -3.84
C LEU A 17 -6.56 3.69 -4.06
N LEU A 18 -7.24 3.27 -3.00
CA LEU A 18 -8.69 3.13 -2.98
C LEU A 18 -9.32 4.26 -2.21
N GLY A 19 -10.43 4.80 -2.73
CA GLY A 19 -11.24 5.78 -2.03
C GLY A 19 -12.16 5.13 -1.01
N GLU A 20 -12.98 5.95 -0.37
CA GLU A 20 -13.91 5.50 0.67
C GLU A 20 -14.94 4.50 0.15
N ASP A 21 -15.30 4.61 -1.13
CA ASP A 21 -16.23 3.71 -1.78
C ASP A 21 -15.59 2.42 -2.29
N GLY A 22 -14.29 2.24 -2.05
CA GLY A 22 -13.54 1.07 -2.50
C GLY A 22 -13.10 1.14 -3.96
N ARG A 23 -13.38 2.23 -4.65
CA ARG A 23 -12.97 2.39 -6.06
C ARG A 23 -11.54 2.91 -6.14
N PRO A 24 -10.75 2.42 -7.10
CA PRO A 24 -9.39 2.92 -7.28
C PRO A 24 -9.37 4.38 -7.73
N LEU A 25 -8.58 5.19 -7.04
CA LEU A 25 -8.22 6.52 -7.48
C LEU A 25 -6.99 6.47 -8.38
N PHE A 26 -6.06 5.57 -8.09
CA PHE A 26 -5.04 5.14 -9.04
C PHE A 26 -4.72 3.67 -8.76
N ARG A 27 -4.31 2.93 -9.82
CA ARG A 27 -4.12 1.48 -9.71
C ARG A 27 -2.67 1.04 -9.64
N ALA A 28 -1.79 1.75 -10.30
CA ALA A 28 -0.41 1.30 -10.44
C ALA A 28 0.54 2.48 -10.54
N PHE A 29 0.80 3.10 -9.40
CA PHE A 29 1.79 4.16 -9.34
C PHE A 29 3.13 3.56 -8.91
N SER A 30 4.10 3.57 -9.81
CA SER A 30 5.44 3.04 -9.52
C SER A 30 6.31 4.12 -8.88
N PHE A 31 7.05 3.74 -7.86
CA PHE A 31 8.02 4.64 -7.24
C PHE A 31 9.24 3.84 -6.79
N SER A 32 10.40 4.45 -6.88
CA SER A 32 11.65 3.78 -6.55
C SER A 32 11.77 3.53 -5.05
N ASN A 33 12.52 2.49 -4.68
CA ASN A 33 12.83 2.18 -3.28
C ASN A 33 13.96 3.08 -2.79
N THR A 34 13.73 4.39 -2.82
CA THR A 34 14.64 5.45 -2.43
C THR A 34 13.86 6.55 -1.74
N THR A 35 14.56 7.48 -1.08
CA THR A 35 13.92 8.65 -0.49
C THR A 35 13.17 9.46 -1.54
N ASP A 36 13.77 9.66 -2.71
CA ASP A 36 13.11 10.39 -3.81
C ASP A 36 11.84 9.68 -4.26
N GLY A 37 11.87 8.35 -4.34
CA GLY A 37 10.69 7.58 -4.67
C GLY A 37 9.58 7.74 -3.63
N GLY A 38 9.94 7.68 -2.37
CA GLY A 38 8.99 7.91 -1.27
C GLY A 38 8.37 9.30 -1.34
N GLU A 39 9.17 10.30 -1.62
CA GLU A 39 8.68 11.67 -1.75
C GLU A 39 7.74 11.84 -2.94
N SER A 40 8.00 11.14 -4.05
CA SER A 40 7.10 11.16 -5.19
C SER A 40 5.74 10.56 -4.84
N LEU A 41 5.73 9.50 -4.03
CA LEU A 41 4.49 8.93 -3.53
C LEU A 41 3.74 9.94 -2.65
N LEU A 42 4.43 10.63 -1.75
CA LEU A 42 3.79 11.64 -0.90
C LEU A 42 3.18 12.77 -1.72
N THR A 43 3.87 13.22 -2.74
CA THR A 43 3.35 14.26 -3.65
C THR A 43 2.06 13.79 -4.31
N LYS A 44 2.04 12.53 -4.75
CA LYS A 44 0.84 11.94 -5.36
C LYS A 44 -0.32 11.88 -4.38
N LEU A 45 -0.05 11.47 -3.15
CA LEU A 45 -1.08 11.38 -2.10
C LEU A 45 -1.60 12.76 -1.72
N GLU A 46 -0.72 13.74 -1.57
CA GLU A 46 -1.12 15.10 -1.23
C GLU A 46 -2.02 15.73 -2.29
N ALA A 47 -1.74 15.46 -3.56
CA ALA A 47 -2.56 15.95 -4.67
C ALA A 47 -4.00 15.40 -4.59
N LEU A 48 -4.20 14.26 -3.95
CA LEU A 48 -5.50 13.65 -3.75
C LEU A 48 -6.06 13.88 -2.34
N GLU A 49 -5.41 14.75 -1.58
CA GLU A 49 -5.78 15.10 -0.20
C GLU A 49 -5.75 13.90 0.77
N ALA A 50 -4.94 12.91 0.45
CA ALA A 50 -4.69 11.79 1.34
C ALA A 50 -3.53 12.13 2.28
N SER A 51 -3.75 11.92 3.57
CA SER A 51 -2.81 12.31 4.63
C SER A 51 -2.81 11.25 5.73
N PRO A 52 -1.89 11.32 6.71
CA PRO A 52 -1.90 10.36 7.81
C PRO A 52 -3.21 10.27 8.58
N SER A 53 -4.01 11.34 8.58
CA SER A 53 -5.27 11.36 9.33
C SER A 53 -6.41 10.63 8.64
N ASN A 54 -6.32 10.40 7.33
CA ASN A 54 -7.41 9.80 6.57
C ASN A 54 -6.97 8.64 5.67
N LEU A 55 -5.78 8.09 5.92
CA LEU A 55 -5.20 7.06 5.07
C LEU A 55 -4.67 5.91 5.91
N VAL A 56 -4.98 4.70 5.49
CA VAL A 56 -4.37 3.48 6.03
C VAL A 56 -3.55 2.84 4.91
N ILE A 57 -2.35 2.37 5.25
CA ILE A 57 -1.44 1.75 4.30
C ILE A 57 -1.31 0.27 4.64
N GLY A 58 -1.37 -0.57 3.62
CA GLY A 58 -1.10 -2.00 3.75
C GLY A 58 0.04 -2.40 2.83
N LEU A 59 0.94 -3.24 3.32
CA LEU A 59 2.00 -3.81 2.52
C LEU A 59 2.32 -5.22 3.00
N GLU A 60 2.86 -6.02 2.09
CA GLU A 60 3.24 -7.39 2.38
C GLU A 60 4.73 -7.45 2.69
N ALA A 61 5.08 -8.09 3.82
CA ALA A 61 6.47 -8.22 4.26
C ALA A 61 7.18 -9.33 3.47
N THR A 62 7.53 -9.03 2.21
CA THR A 62 8.26 -9.96 1.35
C THR A 62 9.74 -9.64 1.42
N GLY A 63 10.54 -10.59 1.91
CA GLY A 63 11.96 -10.38 2.10
C GLY A 63 12.24 -9.23 3.08
N HIS A 64 13.20 -8.38 2.75
CA HIS A 64 13.57 -7.23 3.59
C HIS A 64 13.38 -5.89 2.89
N TYR A 65 12.95 -5.88 1.64
CA TYR A 65 12.86 -4.64 0.85
C TYR A 65 11.73 -3.71 1.30
N TRP A 66 10.80 -4.20 2.12
CA TRP A 66 9.72 -3.39 2.66
C TRP A 66 10.17 -2.48 3.80
N LEU A 67 11.30 -2.77 4.43
CA LEU A 67 11.75 -2.06 5.63
C LEU A 67 12.00 -0.58 5.38
N SER A 68 12.61 -0.23 4.26
CA SER A 68 12.92 1.16 3.93
C SER A 68 11.65 1.99 3.74
N VAL A 69 10.71 1.50 2.96
CA VAL A 69 9.45 2.23 2.73
C VAL A 69 8.62 2.30 4.00
N TYR A 70 8.62 1.23 4.80
CA TYR A 70 7.95 1.23 6.09
C TYR A 70 8.50 2.34 6.98
N SER A 71 9.82 2.39 7.15
CA SER A 71 10.48 3.38 8.00
C SER A 71 10.21 4.81 7.52
N PHE A 72 10.26 5.02 6.21
CA PHE A 72 9.99 6.31 5.59
C PHE A 72 8.58 6.81 5.93
N LEU A 73 7.59 5.95 5.76
CA LEU A 73 6.19 6.30 5.99
C LEU A 73 5.85 6.38 7.48
N HIS A 74 6.41 5.47 8.27
CA HIS A 74 6.19 5.47 9.72
C HIS A 74 6.72 6.75 10.36
N ALA A 75 7.88 7.22 9.93
CA ALA A 75 8.45 8.47 10.44
C ALA A 75 7.56 9.68 10.13
N ARG A 76 6.66 9.57 9.16
CA ARG A 76 5.72 10.62 8.77
C ARG A 76 4.31 10.40 9.31
N SER A 77 4.19 9.54 10.32
CA SER A 77 2.97 9.30 11.08
C SER A 77 1.86 8.56 10.33
N TYR A 78 2.19 7.89 9.23
CA TYR A 78 1.21 7.05 8.55
C TYR A 78 0.97 5.76 9.33
N LYS A 79 -0.27 5.28 9.30
CA LYS A 79 -0.63 3.97 9.84
C LYS A 79 -0.33 2.91 8.79
N ILE A 80 0.50 1.94 9.13
CA ILE A 80 0.93 0.91 8.20
C ILE A 80 0.65 -0.46 8.80
N HIS A 81 -0.10 -1.26 8.05
CA HIS A 81 -0.34 -2.65 8.39
C HIS A 81 0.57 -3.52 7.54
N VAL A 82 1.45 -4.25 8.20
CA VAL A 82 2.37 -5.18 7.56
C VAL A 82 1.71 -6.54 7.55
N ILE A 83 1.53 -7.12 6.38
CA ILE A 83 0.78 -8.34 6.19
C ILE A 83 1.73 -9.49 5.88
N ASN A 84 1.53 -10.61 6.59
CA ASN A 84 2.32 -11.82 6.35
C ASN A 84 1.96 -12.39 4.97
N PRO A 85 2.94 -12.72 4.12
CA PRO A 85 2.67 -13.29 2.79
C PRO A 85 1.79 -14.53 2.82
N ILE A 86 1.92 -15.37 3.83
CA ILE A 86 1.10 -16.58 3.96
C ILE A 86 -0.37 -16.20 4.13
N GLN A 87 -0.67 -15.20 4.95
CA GLN A 87 -2.04 -14.71 5.13
C GLN A 87 -2.59 -14.14 3.84
N THR A 88 -1.76 -13.38 3.11
CA THR A 88 -2.17 -12.80 1.82
C THR A 88 -2.48 -13.89 0.81
N ASP A 89 -1.65 -14.92 0.73
CA ASP A 89 -1.88 -16.05 -0.18
C ASP A 89 -3.15 -16.82 0.20
N GLY A 90 -3.35 -17.06 1.50
CA GLY A 90 -4.56 -17.69 1.99
C GLY A 90 -5.81 -16.90 1.63
N TRP A 91 -5.72 -15.59 1.75
CA TRP A 91 -6.80 -14.69 1.37
C TRP A 91 -7.12 -14.78 -0.12
N ARG A 92 -6.09 -14.75 -0.96
CA ARG A 92 -6.29 -14.86 -2.43
C ARG A 92 -6.91 -16.18 -2.82
N ASN A 93 -6.52 -17.26 -2.17
CA ASN A 93 -7.10 -18.58 -2.43
C ASN A 93 -8.56 -18.66 -2.02
N LYS A 94 -8.91 -17.98 -0.92
CA LYS A 94 -10.28 -17.98 -0.41
C LYS A 94 -11.20 -17.09 -1.25
N TYR A 95 -10.68 -16.02 -1.80
CA TYR A 95 -11.46 -15.05 -2.58
C TYR A 95 -10.84 -14.84 -3.95
N PRO A 96 -10.80 -15.89 -4.78
CA PRO A 96 -10.24 -15.77 -6.13
C PRO A 96 -11.05 -14.77 -6.93
N GLY A 97 -10.40 -14.07 -7.80
CA GLY A 97 -11.08 -13.12 -8.67
C GLY A 97 -11.28 -11.74 -8.05
N ASN A 98 -10.65 -11.43 -6.92
CA ASN A 98 -10.66 -10.08 -6.38
C ASN A 98 -10.01 -9.13 -7.42
N PRO A 99 -10.80 -8.22 -8.04
CA PRO A 99 -10.29 -7.41 -9.16
C PRO A 99 -9.29 -6.34 -8.72
N ILE A 100 -9.21 -6.04 -7.45
CA ILE A 100 -8.31 -5.01 -6.92
C ILE A 100 -6.95 -5.62 -6.58
N GLY A 101 -6.85 -6.94 -6.56
CA GLY A 101 -5.62 -7.64 -6.27
C GLY A 101 -5.14 -7.40 -4.84
N ARG A 102 -3.85 -7.05 -4.69
CA ARG A 102 -3.27 -6.90 -3.35
C ARG A 102 -3.91 -5.79 -2.55
N ALA A 103 -4.25 -4.67 -3.17
CA ALA A 103 -4.89 -3.55 -2.47
C ALA A 103 -6.23 -3.98 -1.87
N GLY A 104 -7.02 -4.75 -2.61
CA GLY A 104 -8.27 -5.29 -2.10
C GLY A 104 -8.08 -6.26 -0.95
N ALA A 105 -7.06 -7.13 -1.05
CA ALA A 105 -6.73 -8.06 0.02
C ALA A 105 -6.35 -7.32 1.29
N TYR A 106 -5.52 -6.29 1.18
CA TYR A 106 -5.11 -5.47 2.32
C TYR A 106 -6.30 -4.77 2.96
N THR A 107 -7.18 -4.22 2.15
CA THR A 107 -8.36 -3.55 2.66
C THR A 107 -9.18 -4.46 3.57
N ARG A 108 -9.34 -5.71 3.18
CA ARG A 108 -10.11 -6.67 3.97
C ARG A 108 -9.37 -7.15 5.21
N LEU A 109 -8.06 -7.31 5.11
CA LEU A 109 -7.26 -7.81 6.23
C LEU A 109 -7.08 -6.78 7.33
N VAL A 110 -7.08 -5.49 7.02
CA VAL A 110 -6.88 -4.43 8.02
C VAL A 110 -8.18 -3.95 8.65
N ARG A 111 -9.29 -4.48 8.22
CA ARG A 111 -10.58 -4.21 8.86
C ARG A 111 -10.80 -5.17 10.00
#